data_2e565fdc3dd21086af10a4a5c5ac2148
#
_entry.id   2e565fdc3dd21086af10a4a5c5ac2148
#
_cell.length_a   1.000
_cell.length_b   1.000
_cell.length_c   1.000
_cell.angle_alpha   90.00
_cell.angle_beta   90.00
_cell.angle_gamma   90.00
#
_symmetry.space_group_name_H-M   'P 1'
#
loop_
_entity.id
_entity.type
_entity.pdbx_description
1 polymer ?
#
loop_
_entity_poly.entity_id
_entity_poly.type
_entity_poly.pdbx_seq_one_letter_code
_entity_poly.pdbx_strand_id
1 'polypeptide(L)'
;MMRRSRLSLLLFFLLLAGCGESAPDEEVILGEIRSVQHFELTEMELTESFIIRGSGTTIEGIRSLSEAADYVDNLLRPGDRIGVYSFTHTAIAYMDLSQLSTDKVRVEGKKVWLTLPPVEVKLAGRSPTLEVLHERVTGTKRSISSEERKKLQDEASQRTTARLRPGSATYDLLCRRGERQATAYFSGLLHARGYEMVHIAFDRHE
;
A
#
# COMPACT_ATOMS: atom_id res chain seq x y z
N MET A 1 23.09 -62.36 -40.05
CA MET A 1 23.66 -61.11 -39.67
C MET A 1 22.58 -60.02 -39.36
N MET A 2 21.60 -60.36 -38.49
CA MET A 2 20.44 -59.44 -38.20
C MET A 2 19.97 -59.54 -36.75
N ARG A 3 20.83 -59.30 -35.76
CA ARG A 3 20.44 -59.37 -34.34
C ARG A 3 20.97 -58.23 -33.48
N ARG A 4 21.78 -57.32 -34.02
CA ARG A 4 22.37 -56.21 -33.27
C ARG A 4 21.62 -54.88 -33.34
N SER A 5 20.67 -54.71 -34.26
CA SER A 5 19.93 -53.45 -34.47
C SER A 5 18.76 -53.22 -33.54
N ARG A 6 18.18 -54.24 -32.92
CA ARG A 6 17.00 -54.12 -32.03
C ARG A 6 17.37 -53.74 -30.58
N LEU A 7 18.58 -54.02 -30.15
CA LEU A 7 19.03 -53.71 -28.81
C LEU A 7 19.41 -52.21 -28.66
N SER A 8 19.86 -51.59 -29.74
CA SER A 8 20.24 -50.16 -29.78
C SER A 8 19.03 -49.23 -29.75
N LEU A 9 17.89 -49.68 -30.30
CA LEU A 9 16.66 -48.89 -30.32
C LEU A 9 15.96 -48.88 -28.94
N LEU A 10 16.08 -49.96 -28.18
CA LEU A 10 15.52 -50.10 -26.83
C LEU A 10 16.29 -49.27 -25.80
N LEU A 11 17.61 -49.11 -25.98
CA LEU A 11 18.45 -48.28 -25.11
C LEU A 11 18.20 -46.78 -25.33
N PHE A 12 17.79 -46.37 -26.54
CA PHE A 12 17.49 -44.95 -26.85
C PHE A 12 16.15 -44.51 -26.28
N PHE A 13 15.17 -45.43 -26.12
CA PHE A 13 13.87 -45.15 -25.50
C PHE A 13 13.93 -45.03 -23.97
N LEU A 14 14.94 -45.61 -23.31
CA LEU A 14 15.14 -45.53 -21.86
C LEU A 14 15.78 -44.21 -21.41
N LEU A 15 16.42 -43.47 -22.33
CA LEU A 15 17.05 -42.17 -22.03
C LEU A 15 16.08 -40.98 -22.15
N LEU A 16 14.86 -41.18 -22.64
CA LEU A 16 13.84 -40.10 -22.75
C LEU A 16 12.87 -40.06 -21.56
N ALA A 17 12.99 -40.96 -20.59
CA ALA A 17 12.08 -41.04 -19.44
C ALA A 17 12.58 -40.27 -18.19
N GLY A 18 13.56 -39.38 -18.32
CA GLY A 18 14.26 -38.82 -17.18
C GLY A 18 14.38 -37.28 -17.11
N CYS A 19 13.38 -36.54 -17.55
CA CYS A 19 13.25 -35.12 -17.16
C CYS A 19 11.84 -34.86 -16.67
N GLY A 20 11.48 -35.48 -15.58
CA GLY A 20 10.46 -34.95 -14.69
C GLY A 20 11.11 -33.77 -13.95
N GLU A 21 10.81 -32.57 -14.38
CA GLU A 21 11.15 -31.37 -13.63
C GLU A 21 10.50 -31.50 -12.25
N SER A 22 11.30 -31.91 -11.24
CA SER A 22 10.82 -31.94 -9.85
C SER A 22 10.45 -30.52 -9.46
N ALA A 23 9.26 -30.33 -8.92
CA ALA A 23 8.89 -29.04 -8.35
C ALA A 23 10.00 -28.58 -7.37
N PRO A 24 10.35 -27.30 -7.39
CA PRO A 24 11.43 -26.78 -6.53
C PRO A 24 11.10 -27.01 -5.06
N ASP A 25 12.12 -27.32 -4.27
CA ASP A 25 11.99 -27.53 -2.83
C ASP A 25 11.47 -26.29 -2.11
N GLU A 26 10.87 -26.47 -0.93
CA GLU A 26 10.31 -25.40 -0.08
C GLU A 26 11.33 -24.25 0.15
N GLU A 27 12.60 -24.60 0.31
CA GLU A 27 13.70 -23.64 0.52
C GLU A 27 13.93 -22.73 -0.70
N VAL A 28 13.80 -23.27 -1.91
CA VAL A 28 13.96 -22.50 -3.15
C VAL A 28 12.79 -21.51 -3.32
N ILE A 29 11.56 -21.96 -3.08
CA ILE A 29 10.37 -21.10 -3.11
C ILE A 29 10.50 -19.98 -2.08
N LEU A 30 10.88 -20.34 -0.86
CA LEU A 30 11.03 -19.40 0.24
C LEU A 30 12.11 -18.36 -0.05
N GLY A 31 13.26 -18.78 -0.60
CA GLY A 31 14.34 -17.88 -0.98
C GLY A 31 13.90 -16.86 -2.04
N GLU A 32 13.14 -17.30 -3.02
CA GLU A 32 12.59 -16.43 -4.07
C GLU A 32 11.59 -15.42 -3.51
N ILE A 33 10.65 -15.86 -2.66
CA ILE A 33 9.67 -14.98 -2.01
C ILE A 33 10.37 -13.96 -1.12
N ARG A 34 11.32 -14.40 -0.28
CA ARG A 34 12.11 -13.51 0.60
C ARG A 34 12.94 -12.47 -0.15
N SER A 35 13.37 -12.77 -1.37
CA SER A 35 14.19 -11.84 -2.16
C SER A 35 13.46 -10.52 -2.44
N VAL A 36 12.15 -10.51 -2.41
CA VAL A 36 11.31 -9.31 -2.59
C VAL A 36 11.29 -8.42 -1.35
N GLN A 37 11.61 -8.94 -0.16
CA GLN A 37 11.62 -8.27 1.15
C GLN A 37 10.35 -7.46 1.45
N HIS A 38 10.21 -6.29 0.83
CA HIS A 38 9.08 -5.38 1.02
C HIS A 38 8.22 -5.36 -0.25
N PHE A 39 7.05 -5.99 -0.19
CA PHE A 39 6.18 -6.15 -1.34
C PHE A 39 5.01 -5.16 -1.29
N GLU A 40 5.07 -4.13 -2.12
CA GLU A 40 3.97 -3.18 -2.26
C GLU A 40 2.87 -3.78 -3.14
N LEU A 41 1.66 -3.84 -2.61
CA LEU A 41 0.54 -4.56 -3.20
C LEU A 41 -0.41 -3.63 -3.96
N THR A 42 -0.82 -2.55 -3.31
CA THR A 42 -1.77 -1.60 -3.91
C THR A 42 -1.63 -0.23 -3.28
N GLU A 43 -1.95 0.79 -4.06
CA GLU A 43 -2.02 2.19 -3.60
C GLU A 43 -3.47 2.70 -3.61
N MET A 44 -3.73 3.69 -2.78
CA MET A 44 -4.99 4.42 -2.75
C MET A 44 -4.74 5.89 -2.43
N GLU A 45 -5.36 6.77 -3.19
CA GLU A 45 -5.37 8.20 -2.90
C GLU A 45 -6.48 8.54 -1.90
N LEU A 46 -6.13 9.33 -0.90
CA LEU A 46 -7.01 9.81 0.16
C LEU A 46 -6.98 11.32 0.16
N THR A 47 -8.10 11.92 -0.16
CA THR A 47 -8.23 13.38 -0.29
C THR A 47 -9.01 13.96 0.89
N GLU A 48 -8.46 15.03 1.47
CA GLU A 48 -9.09 15.86 2.50
C GLU A 48 -9.23 17.29 1.98
N SER A 49 -10.45 17.84 2.04
CA SER A 49 -10.72 19.19 1.56
C SER A 49 -11.07 20.12 2.72
N PHE A 50 -10.62 21.36 2.62
CA PHE A 50 -10.80 22.39 3.64
C PHE A 50 -11.29 23.68 3.02
N ILE A 51 -12.12 24.39 3.78
CA ILE A 51 -12.62 25.71 3.41
C ILE A 51 -12.21 26.71 4.49
N ILE A 52 -11.45 27.72 4.11
CA ILE A 52 -11.16 28.89 4.94
C ILE A 52 -12.16 29.97 4.60
N ARG A 53 -12.78 30.57 5.61
CA ARG A 53 -13.69 31.72 5.46
C ARG A 53 -13.38 32.79 6.49
N GLY A 54 -13.60 34.05 6.14
CA GLY A 54 -13.49 35.19 7.07
C GLY A 54 -12.08 35.42 7.56
N SER A 55 -11.88 35.39 8.87
CA SER A 55 -10.56 35.60 9.52
C SER A 55 -9.59 34.41 9.38
N GLY A 56 -10.01 33.31 8.82
CA GLY A 56 -9.16 32.17 8.48
C GLY A 56 -9.06 31.11 9.55
N THR A 57 -8.73 31.45 10.78
CA THR A 57 -8.55 30.48 11.86
C THR A 57 -9.77 30.47 12.78
N THR A 58 -10.30 29.31 13.11
CA THR A 58 -11.29 29.18 14.20
C THR A 58 -10.62 29.47 15.55
N ILE A 59 -11.41 29.92 16.55
CA ILE A 59 -10.89 30.20 17.90
C ILE A 59 -10.20 28.98 18.52
N GLU A 60 -10.64 27.78 18.19
CA GLU A 60 -10.05 26.50 18.63
C GLU A 60 -8.63 26.28 18.06
N GLY A 61 -8.28 26.93 16.95
CA GLY A 61 -6.95 26.86 16.33
C GLY A 61 -5.93 27.86 16.83
N ILE A 62 -6.32 28.82 17.67
CA ILE A 62 -5.42 29.90 18.19
C ILE A 62 -4.59 29.34 19.35
N ARG A 63 -3.27 29.31 19.17
CA ARG A 63 -2.33 28.74 20.15
C ARG A 63 -1.41 29.79 20.81
N SER A 64 -1.43 31.04 20.33
CA SER A 64 -0.58 32.11 20.84
C SER A 64 -1.27 33.47 20.86
N LEU A 65 -0.77 34.43 21.68
CA LEU A 65 -1.27 35.81 21.70
C LEU A 65 -1.07 36.52 20.36
N SER A 66 0.00 36.24 19.64
CA SER A 66 0.22 36.76 18.29
C SER A 66 -0.81 36.28 17.29
N GLU A 67 -1.16 34.99 17.33
CA GLU A 67 -2.24 34.43 16.49
C GLU A 67 -3.60 35.04 16.81
N ALA A 68 -3.87 35.29 18.10
CA ALA A 68 -5.09 35.99 18.53
C ALA A 68 -5.14 37.43 18.01
N ALA A 69 -4.04 38.17 18.08
CA ALA A 69 -3.95 39.54 17.56
C ALA A 69 -4.14 39.59 16.05
N ASP A 70 -3.50 38.67 15.30
CA ASP A 70 -3.67 38.54 13.83
C ASP A 70 -5.10 38.16 13.43
N TYR A 71 -5.76 37.30 14.22
CA TYR A 71 -7.15 36.93 14.03
C TYR A 71 -8.05 38.17 14.17
N VAL A 72 -7.92 38.95 15.25
CA VAL A 72 -8.72 40.16 15.51
C VAL A 72 -8.46 41.21 14.43
N ASP A 73 -7.19 41.49 14.09
CA ASP A 73 -6.83 42.43 13.03
C ASP A 73 -7.47 42.05 11.68
N ASN A 74 -7.40 40.76 11.32
CA ASN A 74 -8.03 40.29 10.08
C ASN A 74 -9.55 40.32 10.15
N LEU A 75 -10.17 40.10 11.31
CA LEU A 75 -11.61 40.17 11.51
C LEU A 75 -12.13 41.61 11.27
N LEU A 76 -11.39 42.60 11.73
CA LEU A 76 -11.78 44.03 11.62
C LEU A 76 -11.59 44.61 10.23
N ARG A 77 -10.83 43.97 9.33
CA ARG A 77 -10.62 44.43 7.96
C ARG A 77 -11.86 44.20 7.08
N PRO A 78 -12.35 45.19 6.33
CA PRO A 78 -13.48 45.00 5.39
C PRO A 78 -13.05 44.17 4.22
N GLY A 79 -13.99 43.33 3.72
CA GLY A 79 -13.84 42.47 2.54
C GLY A 79 -14.11 41.00 2.85
N ASP A 80 -14.05 40.20 1.82
CA ASP A 80 -14.26 38.74 1.86
C ASP A 80 -12.94 38.01 1.73
N ARG A 81 -12.85 36.84 2.38
CA ARG A 81 -11.73 35.94 2.28
C ARG A 81 -12.24 34.50 2.24
N ILE A 82 -12.03 33.83 1.14
CA ILE A 82 -12.43 32.43 0.95
C ILE A 82 -11.24 31.69 0.31
N GLY A 83 -10.91 30.54 0.84
CA GLY A 83 -9.96 29.61 0.25
C GLY A 83 -10.51 28.17 0.34
N VAL A 84 -10.41 27.43 -0.74
CA VAL A 84 -10.79 26.01 -0.81
C VAL A 84 -9.55 25.24 -1.24
N TYR A 85 -9.09 24.35 -0.40
CA TYR A 85 -7.86 23.57 -0.58
C TYR A 85 -8.16 22.10 -0.48
N SER A 86 -7.48 21.31 -1.30
CA SER A 86 -7.53 19.86 -1.28
C SER A 86 -6.12 19.31 -1.05
N PHE A 87 -5.99 18.35 -0.16
CA PHE A 87 -4.73 17.65 0.14
C PHE A 87 -4.91 16.17 -0.13
N THR A 88 -4.16 15.65 -1.10
CA THR A 88 -4.20 14.24 -1.46
C THR A 88 -2.97 13.53 -0.96
N HIS A 89 -3.19 12.51 -0.12
CA HIS A 89 -2.19 11.58 0.40
C HIS A 89 -2.29 10.25 -0.32
N THR A 90 -1.17 9.58 -0.52
CA THR A 90 -1.15 8.20 -1.02
C THR A 90 -0.97 7.24 0.15
N ALA A 91 -1.87 6.29 0.29
CA ALA A 91 -1.75 5.16 1.20
C ALA A 91 -1.31 3.93 0.41
N ILE A 92 -0.42 3.12 0.99
CA ILE A 92 0.14 1.92 0.38
C ILE A 92 -0.17 0.74 1.27
N ALA A 93 -0.78 -0.30 0.70
CA ALA A 93 -0.84 -1.61 1.34
C ALA A 93 0.38 -2.42 0.93
N TYR A 94 1.08 -3.00 1.88
CA TYR A 94 2.32 -3.73 1.67
C TYR A 94 2.41 -4.96 2.58
N MET A 95 3.38 -5.81 2.31
CA MET A 95 3.69 -7.00 3.06
C MET A 95 5.21 -7.10 3.28
N ASP A 96 5.65 -7.39 4.49
CA ASP A 96 7.05 -7.68 4.78
C ASP A 96 7.31 -9.19 4.66
N LEU A 97 7.98 -9.58 3.60
CA LEU A 97 8.31 -10.97 3.31
C LEU A 97 9.67 -11.40 3.89
N SER A 98 10.43 -10.49 4.47
CA SER A 98 11.79 -10.78 4.99
C SER A 98 11.78 -11.79 6.13
N GLN A 99 10.69 -11.83 6.91
CA GLN A 99 10.52 -12.71 8.08
C GLN A 99 9.77 -14.00 7.77
N LEU A 100 9.43 -14.27 6.49
CA LEU A 100 8.73 -15.49 6.12
C LEU A 100 9.62 -16.71 6.44
N SER A 101 9.13 -17.64 7.24
CA SER A 101 9.87 -18.81 7.73
C SER A 101 9.46 -20.09 6.97
N THR A 102 10.28 -21.15 7.07
CA THR A 102 10.05 -22.42 6.34
C THR A 102 8.77 -23.12 6.77
N ASP A 103 8.34 -22.98 8.01
CA ASP A 103 7.07 -23.53 8.52
C ASP A 103 5.82 -22.90 7.87
N LYS A 104 5.98 -21.77 7.19
CA LYS A 104 4.91 -21.09 6.44
C LYS A 104 4.73 -21.60 5.00
N VAL A 105 5.63 -22.47 4.56
CA VAL A 105 5.58 -23.10 3.23
C VAL A 105 5.55 -24.61 3.42
N ARG A 106 4.57 -25.28 2.81
CA ARG A 106 4.47 -26.73 2.81
C ARG A 106 4.21 -27.22 1.38
N VAL A 107 5.02 -28.15 0.92
CA VAL A 107 4.93 -28.74 -0.41
C VAL A 107 4.62 -30.23 -0.32
N GLU A 108 3.61 -30.70 -1.06
CA GLU A 108 3.27 -32.12 -1.21
C GLU A 108 3.05 -32.44 -2.69
N GLY A 109 4.07 -32.93 -3.35
CA GLY A 109 4.05 -33.19 -4.79
C GLY A 109 3.77 -31.92 -5.58
N LYS A 110 2.62 -31.84 -6.26
CA LYS A 110 2.20 -30.67 -7.04
C LYS A 110 1.27 -29.72 -6.27
N LYS A 111 1.18 -29.85 -4.96
CA LYS A 111 0.37 -28.99 -4.09
C LYS A 111 1.28 -28.17 -3.20
N VAL A 112 0.92 -26.91 -3.02
CA VAL A 112 1.62 -25.98 -2.12
C VAL A 112 0.64 -25.23 -1.25
N TRP A 113 0.99 -25.11 0.04
CA TRP A 113 0.33 -24.28 1.03
C TRP A 113 1.30 -23.19 1.43
N LEU A 114 0.91 -21.96 1.27
CA LEU A 114 1.71 -20.77 1.61
C LEU A 114 0.92 -19.90 2.59
N THR A 115 1.48 -19.67 3.78
CA THR A 115 0.95 -18.71 4.73
C THR A 115 1.77 -17.43 4.66
N LEU A 116 1.18 -16.36 4.15
CA LEU A 116 1.80 -15.07 4.00
C LEU A 116 1.66 -14.23 5.28
N PRO A 117 2.60 -13.31 5.57
CA PRO A 117 2.43 -12.36 6.66
C PRO A 117 1.22 -11.46 6.40
N PRO A 118 0.71 -10.78 7.44
CA PRO A 118 -0.44 -9.90 7.28
C PRO A 118 -0.12 -8.72 6.37
N VAL A 119 -1.14 -8.21 5.70
CA VAL A 119 -1.03 -6.98 4.92
C VAL A 119 -1.10 -5.79 5.87
N GLU A 120 -0.14 -4.89 5.78
CA GLU A 120 -0.06 -3.65 6.52
C GLU A 120 -0.36 -2.45 5.61
N VAL A 121 -0.76 -1.32 6.22
CA VAL A 121 -1.05 -0.08 5.50
C VAL A 121 -0.25 1.06 6.10
N LYS A 122 0.38 1.84 5.24
CA LYS A 122 1.11 3.06 5.61
C LYS A 122 0.81 4.20 4.65
N LEU A 123 1.11 5.44 5.06
CA LEU A 123 1.22 6.54 4.12
C LEU A 123 2.52 6.40 3.31
N ALA A 124 2.45 6.69 2.01
CA ALA A 124 3.65 6.91 1.22
C ALA A 124 4.45 8.06 1.84
N GLY A 125 5.78 7.90 1.96
CA GLY A 125 6.66 8.88 2.63
C GLY A 125 6.86 10.19 1.87
N ARG A 126 5.97 10.53 0.94
CA ARG A 126 5.96 11.77 0.17
C ARG A 126 4.96 12.77 0.75
N SER A 127 5.26 14.06 0.60
CA SER A 127 4.35 15.13 1.00
C SER A 127 3.03 15.02 0.24
N PRO A 128 1.89 15.36 0.89
CA PRO A 128 0.61 15.36 0.19
C PRO A 128 0.62 16.37 -0.96
N THR A 129 -0.09 16.03 -2.02
CA THR A 129 -0.33 16.97 -3.13
C THR A 129 -1.35 18.00 -2.68
N LEU A 130 -0.95 19.27 -2.72
CA LEU A 130 -1.84 20.42 -2.46
C LEU A 130 -2.45 20.89 -3.78
N GLU A 131 -3.76 20.97 -3.83
CA GLU A 131 -4.51 21.61 -4.90
C GLU A 131 -5.30 22.80 -4.34
N VAL A 132 -5.15 23.97 -4.98
CA VAL A 132 -5.93 25.18 -4.66
C VAL A 132 -7.14 25.19 -5.59
N LEU A 133 -8.29 24.77 -5.08
CA LEU A 133 -9.52 24.69 -5.87
C LEU A 133 -10.14 26.08 -6.08
N HIS A 134 -10.04 26.94 -5.06
CA HIS A 134 -10.51 28.32 -5.12
C HIS A 134 -9.79 29.18 -4.08
N GLU A 135 -9.41 30.40 -4.47
CA GLU A 135 -8.91 31.41 -3.54
C GLU A 135 -9.40 32.78 -3.98
N ARG A 136 -10.06 33.47 -3.08
CA ARG A 136 -10.55 34.84 -3.29
C ARG A 136 -10.35 35.66 -2.04
N VAL A 137 -9.65 36.77 -2.19
CA VAL A 137 -9.47 37.78 -1.14
C VAL A 137 -9.85 39.14 -1.71
N THR A 138 -10.72 39.86 -1.02
CA THR A 138 -11.21 41.18 -1.45
C THR A 138 -11.06 42.21 -0.35
N GLY A 139 -11.14 43.48 -0.71
CA GLY A 139 -11.01 44.60 0.23
C GLY A 139 -9.59 44.71 0.80
N THR A 140 -9.49 44.95 2.10
CA THR A 140 -8.23 45.04 2.82
C THR A 140 -7.87 43.81 3.62
N LYS A 141 -8.56 42.65 3.38
CA LYS A 141 -8.26 41.38 3.99
C LYS A 141 -6.84 40.92 3.63
N ARG A 142 -6.17 40.22 4.56
CA ARG A 142 -4.86 39.60 4.28
C ARG A 142 -5.05 38.38 3.39
N SER A 143 -4.11 38.14 2.50
CA SER A 143 -4.03 36.89 1.73
C SER A 143 -3.85 35.68 2.66
N ILE A 144 -4.21 34.52 2.15
CA ILE A 144 -4.01 33.25 2.89
C ILE A 144 -2.52 32.95 2.95
N SER A 145 -1.98 32.90 4.18
CA SER A 145 -0.55 32.74 4.41
C SER A 145 -0.09 31.29 4.19
N SER A 146 1.22 31.12 3.99
CA SER A 146 1.85 29.79 3.93
C SER A 146 1.69 29.02 5.25
N GLU A 147 1.67 29.72 6.38
CA GLU A 147 1.48 29.12 7.70
C GLU A 147 0.07 28.55 7.87
N GLU A 148 -0.95 29.27 7.40
CA GLU A 148 -2.33 28.78 7.39
C GLU A 148 -2.48 27.54 6.51
N ARG A 149 -1.88 27.55 5.32
CA ARG A 149 -1.88 26.37 4.43
C ARG A 149 -1.17 25.20 5.08
N LYS A 150 -0.03 25.44 5.77
CA LYS A 150 0.69 24.40 6.51
C LYS A 150 -0.17 23.81 7.64
N LYS A 151 -0.89 24.63 8.41
CA LYS A 151 -1.83 24.12 9.44
C LYS A 151 -2.90 23.22 8.84
N LEU A 152 -3.46 23.55 7.67
CA LEU A 152 -4.41 22.70 6.96
C LEU A 152 -3.77 21.40 6.49
N GLN A 153 -2.54 21.45 5.99
CA GLN A 153 -1.79 20.25 5.60
C GLN A 153 -1.55 19.32 6.79
N ASP A 154 -1.17 19.87 7.95
CA ASP A 154 -0.96 19.10 9.17
C ASP A 154 -2.27 18.45 9.64
N GLU A 155 -3.39 19.18 9.58
CA GLU A 155 -4.72 18.66 9.89
C GLU A 155 -5.16 17.57 8.90
N ALA A 156 -4.94 17.78 7.59
CA ALA A 156 -5.20 16.77 6.57
C ALA A 156 -4.43 15.48 6.85
N SER A 157 -3.14 15.62 7.19
CA SER A 157 -2.28 14.47 7.51
C SER A 157 -2.77 13.72 8.76
N GLN A 158 -3.22 14.45 9.78
CA GLN A 158 -3.79 13.83 11.00
C GLN A 158 -5.09 13.09 10.70
N ARG A 159 -6.02 13.69 9.92
CA ARG A 159 -7.28 13.05 9.51
C ARG A 159 -7.03 11.82 8.68
N THR A 160 -6.14 11.90 7.70
CA THR A 160 -5.77 10.76 6.85
C THR A 160 -5.13 9.64 7.67
N THR A 161 -4.21 9.96 8.59
CA THR A 161 -3.61 8.98 9.50
C THR A 161 -4.66 8.31 10.37
N ALA A 162 -5.64 9.06 10.87
CA ALA A 162 -6.74 8.48 11.66
C ALA A 162 -7.60 7.51 10.85
N ARG A 163 -7.80 7.77 9.55
CA ARG A 163 -8.51 6.88 8.62
C ARG A 163 -7.75 5.61 8.27
N LEU A 164 -6.44 5.58 8.51
CA LEU A 164 -5.55 4.44 8.26
C LEU A 164 -5.20 3.66 9.54
N ARG A 165 -5.91 3.90 10.64
CA ARG A 165 -5.73 3.09 11.86
C ARG A 165 -6.34 1.70 11.68
N PRO A 166 -5.69 0.66 12.22
CA PRO A 166 -6.27 -0.69 12.25
C PRO A 166 -7.72 -0.68 12.75
N GLY A 167 -8.60 -1.41 12.07
CA GLY A 167 -10.03 -1.46 12.38
C GLY A 167 -10.86 -0.33 11.74
N SER A 168 -10.26 0.63 11.02
CA SER A 168 -11.02 1.59 10.23
C SER A 168 -11.45 0.98 8.90
N ALA A 169 -12.59 1.42 8.36
CA ALA A 169 -13.13 0.92 7.09
C ALA A 169 -12.14 1.09 5.92
N THR A 170 -11.36 2.18 5.91
CA THR A 170 -10.35 2.44 4.87
C THR A 170 -9.17 1.50 5.00
N TYR A 171 -8.67 1.27 6.22
CA TYR A 171 -7.61 0.32 6.51
C TYR A 171 -8.02 -1.09 6.06
N ASP A 172 -9.18 -1.56 6.50
CA ASP A 172 -9.70 -2.89 6.19
C ASP A 172 -9.93 -3.08 4.67
N LEU A 173 -10.37 -2.01 3.98
CA LEU A 173 -10.53 -2.05 2.53
C LEU A 173 -9.19 -2.23 1.82
N LEU A 174 -8.15 -1.50 2.25
CA LEU A 174 -6.80 -1.61 1.68
C LEU A 174 -6.19 -2.97 1.96
N CYS A 175 -6.31 -3.50 3.18
CA CYS A 175 -5.85 -4.85 3.53
C CYS A 175 -6.51 -5.91 2.63
N ARG A 176 -7.84 -5.91 2.50
CA ARG A 176 -8.55 -6.85 1.62
C ARG A 176 -8.17 -6.72 0.15
N ARG A 177 -7.85 -5.53 -0.35
CA ARG A 177 -7.34 -5.35 -1.71
C ARG A 177 -5.94 -5.91 -1.85
N GLY A 178 -5.07 -5.64 -0.88
CA GLY A 178 -3.71 -6.19 -0.82
C GLY A 178 -3.71 -7.71 -0.78
N GLU A 179 -4.51 -8.33 0.10
CA GLU A 179 -4.63 -9.78 0.19
C GLU A 179 -5.06 -10.42 -1.13
N ARG A 180 -6.03 -9.84 -1.84
CA ARG A 180 -6.44 -10.33 -3.16
C ARG A 180 -5.32 -10.22 -4.18
N GLN A 181 -4.57 -9.12 -4.16
CA GLN A 181 -3.45 -8.91 -5.06
C GLN A 181 -2.30 -9.88 -4.77
N ALA A 182 -1.95 -10.07 -3.50
CA ALA A 182 -0.97 -11.04 -3.06
C ALA A 182 -1.37 -12.46 -3.46
N THR A 183 -2.63 -12.85 -3.22
CA THR A 183 -3.15 -14.16 -3.62
C THR A 183 -3.01 -14.38 -5.12
N ALA A 184 -3.41 -13.42 -5.94
CA ALA A 184 -3.30 -13.52 -7.39
C ALA A 184 -1.84 -13.64 -7.85
N TYR A 185 -0.95 -12.81 -7.29
CA TYR A 185 0.48 -12.81 -7.64
C TYR A 185 1.16 -14.11 -7.27
N PHE A 186 1.05 -14.56 -6.01
CA PHE A 186 1.73 -15.77 -5.56
C PHE A 186 1.11 -17.04 -6.13
N SER A 187 -0.21 -17.07 -6.38
CA SER A 187 -0.83 -18.19 -7.11
C SER A 187 -0.27 -18.27 -8.53
N GLY A 188 -0.17 -17.15 -9.24
CA GLY A 188 0.39 -17.12 -10.60
C GLY A 188 1.87 -17.56 -10.62
N LEU A 189 2.67 -17.08 -9.67
CA LEU A 189 4.07 -17.45 -9.52
C LEU A 189 4.24 -18.95 -9.30
N LEU A 190 3.47 -19.52 -8.37
CA LEU A 190 3.57 -20.95 -8.02
C LEU A 190 3.02 -21.85 -9.12
N HIS A 191 1.95 -21.45 -9.81
CA HIS A 191 1.48 -22.17 -11.00
C HIS A 191 2.51 -22.17 -12.14
N ALA A 192 3.21 -21.04 -12.35
CA ALA A 192 4.30 -20.95 -13.33
C ALA A 192 5.48 -21.88 -13.00
N ARG A 193 5.64 -22.25 -11.72
CA ARG A 193 6.63 -23.23 -11.24
C ARG A 193 6.16 -24.68 -11.30
N GLY A 194 4.98 -24.95 -11.86
CA GLY A 194 4.46 -26.30 -12.09
C GLY A 194 3.58 -26.85 -10.97
N TYR A 195 3.22 -26.06 -9.96
CA TYR A 195 2.25 -26.47 -8.95
C TYR A 195 0.84 -26.41 -9.54
N GLU A 196 0.08 -27.48 -9.37
CA GLU A 196 -1.30 -27.59 -9.88
C GLU A 196 -2.33 -27.06 -8.86
N MET A 197 -2.01 -27.18 -7.57
CA MET A 197 -2.89 -26.75 -6.50
C MET A 197 -2.14 -25.82 -5.55
N VAL A 198 -2.62 -24.58 -5.43
CA VAL A 198 -2.02 -23.54 -4.60
C VAL A 198 -3.03 -23.05 -3.58
N HIS A 199 -2.68 -23.17 -2.29
CA HIS A 199 -3.47 -22.66 -1.18
C HIS A 199 -2.71 -21.50 -0.51
N ILE A 200 -3.30 -20.32 -0.50
CA ILE A 200 -2.73 -19.13 0.14
C ILE A 200 -3.60 -18.74 1.32
N ALA A 201 -2.97 -18.60 2.47
CA ALA A 201 -3.55 -18.07 3.70
C ALA A 201 -2.74 -16.85 4.17
N PHE A 202 -3.30 -16.08 5.08
CA PHE A 202 -2.62 -14.94 5.70
C PHE A 202 -2.58 -15.14 7.21
N ASP A 203 -1.44 -14.81 7.82
CA ASP A 203 -1.36 -14.70 9.27
C ASP A 203 -2.30 -13.57 9.73
N ARG A 204 -2.95 -13.76 10.87
CA ARG A 204 -3.77 -12.72 11.49
C ARG A 204 -2.89 -11.89 12.41
N HIS A 205 -3.16 -10.60 12.47
CA HIS A 205 -2.64 -9.77 13.55
C HIS A 205 -3.21 -10.28 14.88
N GLU A 206 -2.35 -10.72 15.78
CA GLU A 206 -2.72 -10.96 17.16
C GLU A 206 -2.93 -9.64 17.92
#